data_bd623cf2f580005806dc36be30a0fdc0
#
_entry.id   bd623cf2f580005806dc36be30a0fdc0
#
_cell.length_a   1.000
_cell.length_b   1.000
_cell.length_c   1.000
_cell.angle_alpha   90.00
_cell.angle_beta   90.00
_cell.angle_gamma   90.00
#
_symmetry.space_group_name_H-M   'P 1'
#
loop_
_entity.id
_entity.type
_entity.pdbx_description
1 polymer ?
#
loop_
_entity_poly.entity_id
_entity_poly.type
_entity_poly.pdbx_seq_one_letter_code
_entity_poly.pdbx_strand_id
1 'polypeptide(L)'
;LTERRSLIIFDEVQLFPRARSVIKYLVADGRYDYLETGSLISIRENVKDILIPSEEEQINMYPMDFEEFLWAMGNETMMPLIRNCFIKKMPMGAALHRKAMGLFRQYLIVGGMPQAVAAYVQTKSFEAVDTVKRRILHLYRDDIQKHAKGYSLKVKAIFDEIPSQLKNQKRHFKLSALKPGARFSEYQEPLFWLADAMIVNNCYNVSEPSLGLRMNRNRTVLKCYMADTGLLISHAFDENGIVQEEIYRKLLLDKLEVNLGMVTENAVAQMLAAAGHKLYFYTNSNRENKEERMEIDFLIAKSRITNRHNISPIEVKSGKNYTLSSLKKFNRKYYEQLHVPYVLH
;
A
#
# COMPACT_ATOMS: atom_id res chain seq x y z
N LEU A 1 5.60 38.18 -7.77
CA LEU A 1 5.68 37.43 -6.49
C LEU A 1 5.41 38.44 -5.36
N THR A 2 4.53 38.05 -4.43
CA THR A 2 4.22 38.86 -3.25
C THR A 2 4.84 38.21 -2.03
N GLU A 3 5.65 38.94 -1.29
CA GLU A 3 6.32 38.45 -0.07
C GLU A 3 5.29 37.89 0.93
N ARG A 4 5.62 36.73 1.53
CA ARG A 4 4.79 36.00 2.50
C ARG A 4 3.39 35.59 2.01
N ARG A 5 3.14 35.66 0.68
CA ARG A 5 1.89 35.25 0.03
C ARG A 5 2.10 34.41 -1.23
N SER A 6 3.35 34.14 -1.60
CA SER A 6 3.66 33.35 -2.79
C SER A 6 4.40 32.08 -2.39
N LEU A 7 3.96 30.95 -2.95
CA LEU A 7 4.64 29.67 -2.87
C LEU A 7 5.50 29.50 -4.13
N ILE A 8 6.75 29.15 -3.96
CA ILE A 8 7.67 28.78 -5.04
C ILE A 8 7.80 27.27 -5.08
N ILE A 9 7.51 26.67 -6.23
CA ILE A 9 7.58 25.21 -6.43
C ILE A 9 8.79 24.89 -7.29
N PHE A 10 9.70 24.08 -6.77
CA PHE A 10 10.78 23.45 -7.50
C PHE A 10 10.32 22.05 -7.93
N ASP A 11 9.84 21.93 -9.14
CA ASP A 11 9.36 20.68 -9.69
C ASP A 11 10.52 19.83 -10.22
N GLU A 12 10.47 18.50 -9.98
CA GLU A 12 11.50 17.54 -10.39
C GLU A 12 12.91 17.95 -9.92
N VAL A 13 13.06 18.34 -8.67
CA VAL A 13 14.29 18.93 -8.09
C VAL A 13 15.54 18.04 -8.26
N GLN A 14 15.38 16.73 -8.43
CA GLN A 14 16.48 15.80 -8.72
C GLN A 14 17.15 16.07 -10.07
N LEU A 15 16.46 16.73 -11.02
CA LEU A 15 17.05 17.10 -12.30
C LEU A 15 18.01 18.31 -12.16
N PHE A 16 17.86 19.08 -11.08
CA PHE A 16 18.73 20.21 -10.79
C PHE A 16 19.16 20.23 -9.32
N PRO A 17 20.06 19.32 -8.89
CA PRO A 17 20.46 19.18 -7.49
C PRO A 17 21.05 20.44 -6.86
N ARG A 18 21.62 21.35 -7.67
CA ARG A 18 22.15 22.65 -7.20
C ARG A 18 21.05 23.55 -6.62
N ALA A 19 19.82 23.47 -7.13
CA ALA A 19 18.70 24.23 -6.56
C ALA A 19 18.50 23.85 -5.09
N ARG A 20 18.57 22.56 -4.77
CA ARG A 20 18.40 22.05 -3.42
C ARG A 20 19.45 22.57 -2.42
N SER A 21 20.70 22.77 -2.86
CA SER A 21 21.74 23.35 -2.00
C SER A 21 21.49 24.82 -1.63
N VAL A 22 20.68 25.53 -2.41
CA VAL A 22 20.35 26.95 -2.20
C VAL A 22 19.11 27.13 -1.35
N ILE A 23 18.22 26.15 -1.27
CA ILE A 23 16.93 26.25 -0.55
C ILE A 23 17.10 26.66 0.91
N LYS A 24 18.13 26.15 1.58
CA LYS A 24 18.43 26.55 2.96
C LYS A 24 18.58 28.08 3.10
N TYR A 25 19.23 28.72 2.15
CA TYR A 25 19.44 30.18 2.17
C TYR A 25 18.15 30.90 1.82
N LEU A 26 17.34 30.35 0.90
CA LEU A 26 16.05 30.90 0.53
C LEU A 26 15.05 30.84 1.69
N VAL A 27 15.04 29.75 2.43
CA VAL A 27 14.20 29.60 3.63
C VAL A 27 14.66 30.58 4.72
N ALA A 28 15.97 30.74 4.92
CA ALA A 28 16.51 31.71 5.88
C ALA A 28 16.19 33.16 5.54
N ASP A 29 16.08 33.51 4.26
CA ASP A 29 15.63 34.81 3.76
C ASP A 29 14.15 35.12 4.11
N GLY A 30 13.31 34.10 4.25
CA GLY A 30 11.95 34.19 4.80
C GLY A 30 10.92 34.95 3.97
N ARG A 31 11.23 35.26 2.70
CA ARG A 31 10.31 36.05 1.82
C ARG A 31 9.19 35.20 1.25
N TYR A 32 9.42 33.92 1.00
CA TYR A 32 8.48 33.03 0.33
C TYR A 32 8.41 31.68 1.03
N ASP A 33 7.34 30.94 0.78
CA ASP A 33 7.24 29.53 1.10
C ASP A 33 7.76 28.71 -0.08
N TYR A 34 8.35 27.53 0.20
CA TYR A 34 8.98 26.69 -0.81
C TYR A 34 8.45 25.27 -0.74
N LEU A 35 8.20 24.68 -1.90
CA LEU A 35 7.83 23.28 -2.07
C LEU A 35 8.75 22.65 -3.09
N GLU A 36 9.29 21.47 -2.76
CA GLU A 36 10.05 20.67 -3.69
C GLU A 36 9.25 19.44 -4.07
N THR A 37 9.24 19.07 -5.35
CA THR A 37 8.72 17.80 -5.80
C THR A 37 9.83 16.97 -6.43
N GLY A 38 9.67 15.65 -6.44
CA GLY A 38 10.59 14.78 -7.15
C GLY A 38 10.46 13.31 -6.76
N SER A 39 11.03 12.44 -7.59
CA SER A 39 11.12 11.01 -7.31
C SER A 39 12.06 10.74 -6.14
N LEU A 40 11.56 10.04 -5.12
CA LEU A 40 12.34 9.72 -3.92
C LEU A 40 13.65 8.97 -4.24
N ILE A 41 13.63 8.07 -5.22
CA ILE A 41 14.79 7.30 -5.69
C ILE A 41 15.85 8.24 -6.22
N SER A 42 15.46 9.09 -7.16
CA SER A 42 16.37 10.02 -7.85
C SER A 42 16.89 11.10 -6.91
N ILE A 43 16.07 11.56 -5.95
CA ILE A 43 16.49 12.51 -4.94
C ILE A 43 17.59 11.90 -4.07
N ARG A 44 17.40 10.69 -3.56
CA ARG A 44 18.40 10.02 -2.69
C ARG A 44 19.73 9.76 -3.40
N GLU A 45 19.72 9.39 -4.68
CA GLU A 45 20.93 9.17 -5.45
C GLU A 45 21.70 10.47 -5.74
N ASN A 46 20.98 11.54 -6.09
CA ASN A 46 21.57 12.79 -6.55
C ASN A 46 21.92 13.76 -5.42
N VAL A 47 21.49 13.49 -4.18
CA VAL A 47 21.64 14.39 -3.01
C VAL A 47 22.52 13.81 -1.92
N LYS A 48 23.27 12.73 -2.18
CA LYS A 48 24.13 12.09 -1.16
C LYS A 48 25.10 13.08 -0.51
N ASP A 49 25.51 14.11 -1.25
CA ASP A 49 26.50 15.11 -0.83
C ASP A 49 25.86 16.50 -0.52
N ILE A 50 24.54 16.62 -0.52
CA ILE A 50 23.83 17.87 -0.25
C ILE A 50 23.30 17.87 1.17
N LEU A 51 23.61 18.91 1.92
CA LEU A 51 23.10 19.11 3.28
C LEU A 51 21.61 19.43 3.20
N ILE A 52 20.77 18.50 3.69
CA ILE A 52 19.31 18.70 3.78
C ILE A 52 19.06 19.73 4.89
N PRO A 53 18.29 20.81 4.63
CA PRO A 53 17.91 21.76 5.67
C PRO A 53 17.15 21.06 6.80
N SER A 54 17.41 21.45 8.04
CA SER A 54 16.66 20.95 9.22
C SER A 54 15.20 21.40 9.25
N GLU A 55 14.88 22.40 8.44
CA GLU A 55 13.58 23.02 8.30
C GLU A 55 12.68 22.33 7.26
N GLU A 56 13.18 21.27 6.62
CA GLU A 56 12.42 20.51 5.61
C GLU A 56 11.44 19.54 6.27
N GLU A 57 10.17 19.60 5.86
CA GLU A 57 9.17 18.58 6.17
C GLU A 57 8.91 17.70 4.93
N GLN A 58 9.12 16.41 5.06
CA GLN A 58 8.92 15.45 3.98
C GLN A 58 7.50 14.91 3.97
N ILE A 59 6.79 15.12 2.86
CA ILE A 59 5.45 14.57 2.60
C ILE A 59 5.56 13.48 1.54
N ASN A 60 5.10 12.26 1.86
CA ASN A 60 5.03 11.16 0.91
C ASN A 60 3.70 11.20 0.17
N MET A 61 3.74 11.22 -1.17
CA MET A 61 2.56 11.10 -2.01
C MET A 61 2.27 9.62 -2.30
N TYR A 62 1.16 9.13 -1.76
CA TYR A 62 0.67 7.77 -2.01
C TYR A 62 -0.33 7.76 -3.18
N PRO A 63 -0.59 6.58 -3.81
CA PRO A 63 -1.75 6.43 -4.66
C PRO A 63 -3.02 6.81 -3.90
N MET A 64 -4.01 7.35 -4.61
CA MET A 64 -5.30 7.74 -4.04
C MET A 64 -5.92 6.60 -3.25
N ASP A 65 -6.47 6.90 -2.09
CA ASP A 65 -7.26 5.96 -1.33
C ASP A 65 -8.71 5.88 -1.87
N PHE A 66 -9.55 5.06 -1.22
CA PHE A 66 -10.92 4.90 -1.68
C PHE A 66 -11.76 6.18 -1.55
N GLU A 67 -11.50 6.99 -0.53
CA GLU A 67 -12.19 8.26 -0.34
C GLU A 67 -11.83 9.27 -1.43
N GLU A 68 -10.54 9.42 -1.74
CA GLU A 68 -10.04 10.27 -2.80
C GLU A 68 -10.54 9.82 -4.19
N PHE A 69 -10.60 8.50 -4.42
CA PHE A 69 -11.23 7.94 -5.61
C PHE A 69 -12.71 8.32 -5.71
N LEU A 70 -13.46 8.27 -4.61
CA LEU A 70 -14.86 8.69 -4.58
C LEU A 70 -15.02 10.17 -4.90
N TRP A 71 -14.12 11.03 -4.42
CA TRP A 71 -14.12 12.46 -4.77
C TRP A 71 -13.90 12.66 -6.26
N ALA A 72 -12.90 12.00 -6.83
CA ALA A 72 -12.63 12.04 -8.28
C ALA A 72 -13.84 11.56 -9.10
N MET A 73 -14.64 10.64 -8.57
CA MET A 73 -15.87 10.12 -9.19
C MET A 73 -17.10 10.99 -8.92
N GLY A 74 -17.00 12.10 -8.21
CA GLY A 74 -18.14 12.95 -7.84
C GLY A 74 -19.06 12.35 -6.77
N ASN A 75 -18.57 11.44 -5.93
CA ASN A 75 -19.33 10.77 -4.87
C ASN A 75 -18.85 11.20 -3.46
N GLU A 76 -18.68 12.48 -3.22
CA GLU A 76 -18.15 13.07 -1.98
C GLU A 76 -18.94 12.70 -0.72
N THR A 77 -20.24 12.43 -0.85
CA THR A 77 -21.12 12.14 0.28
C THR A 77 -21.04 10.71 0.80
N MET A 78 -20.43 9.77 0.02
CA MET A 78 -20.44 8.35 0.36
C MET A 78 -19.59 8.06 1.61
N MET A 79 -18.36 8.60 1.71
CA MET A 79 -17.51 8.33 2.88
C MET A 79 -18.03 8.94 4.17
N PRO A 80 -18.52 10.20 4.21
CA PRO A 80 -19.21 10.72 5.39
C PRO A 80 -20.37 9.84 5.86
N LEU A 81 -21.15 9.29 4.93
CA LEU A 81 -22.23 8.36 5.25
C LEU A 81 -21.71 7.05 5.86
N ILE A 82 -20.69 6.44 5.25
CA ILE A 82 -20.04 5.22 5.76
C ILE A 82 -19.51 5.46 7.19
N ARG A 83 -18.78 6.58 7.40
CA ARG A 83 -18.26 6.96 8.72
C ARG A 83 -19.36 7.16 9.76
N ASN A 84 -20.46 7.84 9.39
CA ASN A 84 -21.58 8.04 10.30
C ASN A 84 -22.25 6.70 10.69
N CYS A 85 -22.45 5.79 9.72
CA CYS A 85 -22.97 4.45 9.99
C CYS A 85 -22.03 3.66 10.91
N PHE A 86 -20.72 3.72 10.68
CA PHE A 86 -19.71 3.06 11.50
C PHE A 86 -19.70 3.59 12.94
N ILE A 87 -19.66 4.91 13.12
CA ILE A 87 -19.66 5.56 14.45
C ILE A 87 -20.92 5.21 15.23
N LYS A 88 -22.07 5.25 14.57
CA LYS A 88 -23.38 4.94 15.18
C LYS A 88 -23.65 3.44 15.30
N LYS A 89 -22.75 2.59 14.78
CA LYS A 89 -22.94 1.12 14.71
C LYS A 89 -24.27 0.72 14.07
N MET A 90 -24.66 1.44 13.02
CA MET A 90 -25.89 1.22 12.27
C MET A 90 -25.60 0.71 10.87
N PRO A 91 -26.36 -0.27 10.35
CA PRO A 91 -26.17 -0.74 8.98
C PRO A 91 -26.58 0.35 7.98
N MET A 92 -25.87 0.42 6.85
CA MET A 92 -26.16 1.36 5.76
C MET A 92 -27.49 1.08 5.02
N GLY A 93 -28.07 -0.10 5.19
CA GLY A 93 -29.15 -0.60 4.38
C GLY A 93 -28.68 -1.17 3.03
N ALA A 94 -29.45 -2.13 2.49
CA ALA A 94 -29.03 -2.97 1.37
C ALA A 94 -28.73 -2.18 0.07
N ALA A 95 -29.48 -1.12 -0.21
CA ALA A 95 -29.30 -0.35 -1.44
C ALA A 95 -28.00 0.46 -1.43
N LEU A 96 -27.73 1.20 -0.34
CA LEU A 96 -26.51 1.99 -0.18
C LEU A 96 -25.28 1.10 -0.04
N HIS A 97 -25.39 -0.02 0.66
CA HIS A 97 -24.31 -1.00 0.76
C HIS A 97 -23.94 -1.55 -0.62
N ARG A 98 -24.89 -1.94 -1.45
CA ARG A 98 -24.64 -2.39 -2.83
C ARG A 98 -23.95 -1.32 -3.66
N LYS A 99 -24.39 -0.06 -3.55
CA LYS A 99 -23.76 1.08 -4.26
C LYS A 99 -22.30 1.26 -3.82
N ALA A 100 -22.06 1.31 -2.51
CA ALA A 100 -20.71 1.44 -1.95
C ALA A 100 -19.78 0.29 -2.39
N MET A 101 -20.26 -0.95 -2.31
CA MET A 101 -19.50 -2.13 -2.77
C MET A 101 -19.25 -2.11 -4.28
N GLY A 102 -20.18 -1.61 -5.08
CA GLY A 102 -19.98 -1.42 -6.51
C GLY A 102 -18.84 -0.42 -6.81
N LEU A 103 -18.84 0.71 -6.12
CA LEU A 103 -17.77 1.72 -6.21
C LEU A 103 -16.44 1.20 -5.69
N PHE A 104 -16.44 0.45 -4.58
CA PHE A 104 -15.24 -0.16 -4.05
C PHE A 104 -14.62 -1.19 -5.01
N ARG A 105 -15.44 -2.01 -5.67
CA ARG A 105 -14.96 -2.94 -6.71
C ARG A 105 -14.36 -2.20 -7.91
N GLN A 106 -14.95 -1.07 -8.33
CA GLN A 106 -14.36 -0.22 -9.36
C GLN A 106 -12.98 0.28 -8.92
N TYR A 107 -12.87 0.78 -7.68
CA TYR A 107 -11.60 1.19 -7.09
C TYR A 107 -10.56 0.07 -7.09
N LEU A 108 -10.93 -1.15 -6.71
CA LEU A 108 -10.02 -2.30 -6.74
C LEU A 108 -9.42 -2.52 -8.14
N ILE A 109 -10.20 -2.31 -9.20
CA ILE A 109 -9.78 -2.52 -10.58
C ILE A 109 -8.98 -1.32 -11.12
N VAL A 110 -9.49 -0.11 -10.91
CA VAL A 110 -8.85 1.12 -11.41
C VAL A 110 -7.57 1.41 -10.66
N GLY A 111 -7.58 1.20 -9.34
CA GLY A 111 -6.53 1.61 -8.43
C GLY A 111 -6.61 3.07 -8.03
N GLY A 112 -5.56 3.55 -7.39
CA GLY A 112 -5.41 4.92 -6.91
C GLY A 112 -4.38 5.75 -7.68
N MET A 113 -3.78 5.23 -8.76
CA MET A 113 -2.86 6.01 -9.57
C MET A 113 -3.61 7.16 -10.25
N PRO A 114 -3.25 8.45 -10.02
CA PRO A 114 -4.03 9.59 -10.51
C PRO A 114 -4.31 9.56 -12.01
N GLN A 115 -3.33 9.16 -12.83
CA GLN A 115 -3.50 9.04 -14.27
C GLN A 115 -4.52 7.96 -14.64
N ALA A 116 -4.54 6.83 -13.92
CA ALA A 116 -5.49 5.75 -14.15
C ALA A 116 -6.92 6.17 -13.74
N VAL A 117 -7.04 6.85 -12.60
CA VAL A 117 -8.33 7.42 -12.12
C VAL A 117 -8.85 8.46 -13.11
N ALA A 118 -8.00 9.38 -13.58
CA ALA A 118 -8.39 10.40 -14.57
C ALA A 118 -8.88 9.75 -15.88
N ALA A 119 -8.16 8.73 -16.38
CA ALA A 119 -8.59 7.99 -17.57
C ALA A 119 -9.97 7.34 -17.36
N TYR A 120 -10.21 6.76 -16.18
CA TYR A 120 -11.51 6.15 -15.87
C TYR A 120 -12.62 7.20 -15.73
N VAL A 121 -12.38 8.33 -15.11
CA VAL A 121 -13.34 9.43 -14.99
C VAL A 121 -13.79 9.92 -16.37
N GLN A 122 -12.83 10.07 -17.29
CA GLN A 122 -13.07 10.59 -18.64
C GLN A 122 -13.77 9.56 -19.57
N THR A 123 -13.32 8.31 -19.55
CA THR A 123 -13.71 7.32 -20.56
C THR A 123 -14.72 6.30 -20.06
N LYS A 124 -14.78 6.05 -18.76
CA LYS A 124 -15.51 4.93 -18.14
C LYS A 124 -15.13 3.55 -18.71
N SER A 125 -13.93 3.43 -19.29
CA SER A 125 -13.39 2.22 -19.90
C SER A 125 -12.27 1.65 -19.07
N PHE A 126 -12.37 0.38 -18.68
CA PHE A 126 -11.30 -0.35 -17.99
C PHE A 126 -10.13 -0.68 -18.91
N GLU A 127 -10.36 -0.83 -20.21
CA GLU A 127 -9.32 -1.04 -21.22
C GLU A 127 -8.40 0.19 -21.33
N ALA A 128 -9.01 1.40 -21.38
CA ALA A 128 -8.24 2.64 -21.34
C ALA A 128 -7.41 2.78 -20.07
N VAL A 129 -7.97 2.41 -18.92
CA VAL A 129 -7.28 2.38 -17.63
C VAL A 129 -6.13 1.36 -17.64
N ASP A 130 -6.35 0.15 -18.18
CA ASP A 130 -5.29 -0.87 -18.26
C ASP A 130 -4.11 -0.40 -19.11
N THR A 131 -4.38 0.29 -20.21
CA THR A 131 -3.34 0.90 -21.04
C THR A 131 -2.46 1.87 -20.24
N VAL A 132 -3.06 2.72 -19.41
CA VAL A 132 -2.33 3.64 -18.53
C VAL A 132 -1.51 2.88 -17.48
N LYS A 133 -2.12 1.91 -16.80
CA LYS A 133 -1.46 1.12 -15.77
C LYS A 133 -0.26 0.34 -16.30
N ARG A 134 -0.36 -0.24 -17.50
CA ARG A 134 0.76 -0.92 -18.16
C ARG A 134 1.93 0.01 -18.48
N ARG A 135 1.65 1.25 -18.90
CA ARG A 135 2.69 2.27 -19.07
C ARG A 135 3.41 2.56 -17.75
N ILE A 136 2.66 2.69 -16.65
CA ILE A 136 3.26 2.90 -15.32
C ILE A 136 4.11 1.70 -14.91
N LEU A 137 3.64 0.46 -15.10
CA LEU A 137 4.43 -0.75 -14.82
C LEU A 137 5.71 -0.82 -15.66
N HIS A 138 5.65 -0.37 -16.91
CA HIS A 138 6.83 -0.29 -17.75
C HIS A 138 7.84 0.74 -17.24
N LEU A 139 7.37 1.92 -16.83
CA LEU A 139 8.21 2.94 -16.19
C LEU A 139 8.87 2.41 -14.90
N TYR A 140 8.15 1.66 -14.09
CA TYR A 140 8.73 1.04 -12.89
C TYR A 140 9.87 0.05 -13.25
N ARG A 141 9.71 -0.74 -14.30
CA ARG A 141 10.78 -1.65 -14.78
C ARG A 141 12.01 -0.88 -15.29
N ASP A 142 11.78 0.24 -15.99
CA ASP A 142 12.86 1.13 -16.45
C ASP A 142 13.59 1.75 -15.25
N ASP A 143 12.87 2.22 -14.26
CA ASP A 143 13.45 2.80 -13.04
C ASP A 143 14.24 1.76 -12.24
N ILE A 144 13.74 0.52 -12.12
CA ILE A 144 14.47 -0.59 -11.52
C ILE A 144 15.81 -0.80 -12.24
N GLN A 145 15.79 -0.79 -13.57
CA GLN A 145 17.00 -1.00 -14.36
C GLN A 145 18.01 0.14 -14.21
N LYS A 146 17.54 1.38 -14.18
CA LYS A 146 18.38 2.58 -14.08
C LYS A 146 18.98 2.79 -12.69
N HIS A 147 18.17 2.59 -11.65
CA HIS A 147 18.48 3.06 -10.30
C HIS A 147 18.86 1.94 -9.31
N ALA A 148 18.43 0.69 -9.53
CA ALA A 148 18.83 -0.42 -8.67
C ALA A 148 20.20 -1.02 -9.08
N LYS A 149 21.22 -0.16 -9.15
CA LYS A 149 22.57 -0.55 -9.61
C LYS A 149 23.17 -1.66 -8.72
N GLY A 150 23.69 -2.71 -9.39
CA GLY A 150 24.31 -3.86 -8.73
C GLY A 150 23.34 -4.97 -8.25
N TYR A 151 22.03 -4.68 -8.17
CA TYR A 151 21.02 -5.67 -7.77
C TYR A 151 19.69 -5.58 -8.53
N SER A 152 19.66 -4.88 -9.67
CA SER A 152 18.46 -4.69 -10.50
C SER A 152 17.76 -6.00 -10.89
N LEU A 153 18.51 -7.05 -11.20
CA LEU A 153 17.94 -8.38 -11.50
C LEU A 153 17.17 -8.97 -10.31
N LYS A 154 17.67 -8.78 -9.08
CA LYS A 154 16.99 -9.26 -7.87
C LYS A 154 15.75 -8.43 -7.57
N VAL A 155 15.81 -7.11 -7.75
CA VAL A 155 14.65 -6.22 -7.61
C VAL A 155 13.56 -6.59 -8.60
N LYS A 156 13.94 -6.78 -9.88
CA LYS A 156 13.01 -7.22 -10.92
C LYS A 156 12.39 -8.56 -10.59
N ALA A 157 13.19 -9.55 -10.16
CA ALA A 157 12.68 -10.86 -9.78
C ALA A 157 11.66 -10.80 -8.63
N ILE A 158 11.91 -9.95 -7.61
CA ILE A 158 10.95 -9.74 -6.53
C ILE A 158 9.67 -9.09 -7.07
N PHE A 159 9.82 -8.03 -7.86
CA PHE A 159 8.69 -7.30 -8.44
C PHE A 159 7.79 -8.21 -9.27
N ASP A 160 8.36 -8.98 -10.17
CA ASP A 160 7.62 -9.90 -11.05
C ASP A 160 6.94 -11.04 -10.26
N GLU A 161 7.47 -11.44 -9.09
CA GLU A 161 6.92 -12.52 -8.27
C GLU A 161 5.79 -12.06 -7.33
N ILE A 162 5.57 -10.77 -7.12
CA ILE A 162 4.56 -10.26 -6.18
C ILE A 162 3.16 -10.84 -6.44
N PRO A 163 2.61 -10.83 -7.67
CA PRO A 163 1.26 -11.36 -7.91
C PRO A 163 1.12 -12.83 -7.55
N SER A 164 2.13 -13.65 -7.87
CA SER A 164 2.18 -15.08 -7.55
C SER A 164 2.18 -15.33 -6.04
N GLN A 165 3.01 -14.58 -5.30
CA GLN A 165 3.11 -14.70 -3.84
C GLN A 165 1.81 -14.35 -3.14
N LEU A 166 1.15 -13.28 -3.57
CA LEU A 166 -0.13 -12.84 -3.02
C LEU A 166 -1.27 -13.80 -3.40
N LYS A 167 -1.32 -14.28 -4.67
CA LYS A 167 -2.31 -15.26 -5.13
C LYS A 167 -2.30 -16.53 -4.29
N ASN A 168 -1.12 -17.02 -3.97
CA ASN A 168 -0.95 -18.24 -3.22
C ASN A 168 -1.24 -18.09 -1.72
N GLN A 169 -1.67 -16.92 -1.25
CA GLN A 169 -1.96 -16.60 0.16
C GLN A 169 -0.84 -17.09 1.10
N LYS A 170 0.40 -16.89 0.67
CA LYS A 170 1.56 -17.28 1.49
C LYS A 170 1.59 -16.40 2.72
N ARG A 171 1.86 -17.01 3.88
CA ARG A 171 1.97 -16.31 5.16
C ARG A 171 3.06 -15.23 5.18
N HIS A 172 4.02 -15.34 4.27
CA HIS A 172 5.09 -14.38 4.04
C HIS A 172 5.69 -14.59 2.67
N PHE A 173 6.41 -13.60 2.15
CA PHE A 173 7.12 -13.66 0.88
C PHE A 173 8.21 -14.74 0.93
N LYS A 174 8.12 -15.73 0.03
CA LYS A 174 9.04 -16.85 -0.03
C LYS A 174 10.15 -16.61 -1.05
N LEU A 175 11.33 -16.30 -0.57
CA LEU A 175 12.52 -16.11 -1.43
C LEU A 175 12.93 -17.36 -2.20
N SER A 176 12.59 -18.55 -1.71
CA SER A 176 12.83 -19.81 -2.42
C SER A 176 12.08 -19.93 -3.76
N ALA A 177 11.03 -19.12 -3.99
CA ALA A 177 10.38 -19.03 -5.28
C ALA A 177 11.23 -18.27 -6.31
N LEU A 178 12.08 -17.34 -5.86
CA LEU A 178 13.00 -16.62 -6.73
C LEU A 178 14.23 -17.45 -7.08
N LYS A 179 14.78 -18.16 -6.09
CA LYS A 179 15.94 -19.04 -6.24
C LYS A 179 15.95 -20.10 -5.14
N PRO A 180 16.13 -21.37 -5.46
CA PRO A 180 16.33 -22.42 -4.45
C PRO A 180 17.48 -22.05 -3.50
N GLY A 181 17.25 -22.15 -2.19
CA GLY A 181 18.26 -21.82 -1.17
C GLY A 181 18.53 -20.31 -0.97
N ALA A 182 17.74 -19.42 -1.56
CA ALA A 182 17.90 -17.95 -1.39
C ALA A 182 17.81 -17.57 0.09
N ARG A 183 18.76 -16.73 0.53
CA ARG A 183 18.83 -16.21 1.90
C ARG A 183 18.31 -14.77 1.96
N PHE A 184 17.69 -14.38 3.06
CA PHE A 184 17.16 -13.02 3.25
C PHE A 184 18.25 -11.96 3.09
N SER A 185 19.46 -12.20 3.58
CA SER A 185 20.59 -11.27 3.46
C SER A 185 20.93 -10.89 2.01
N GLU A 186 20.65 -11.77 1.05
CA GLU A 186 20.90 -11.51 -0.37
C GLU A 186 19.84 -10.65 -1.06
N TYR A 187 18.63 -10.57 -0.46
CA TYR A 187 17.45 -9.89 -1.01
C TYR A 187 16.96 -8.73 -0.14
N GLN A 188 17.62 -8.47 0.98
CA GLN A 188 17.22 -7.43 1.92
C GLN A 188 17.26 -6.04 1.26
N GLU A 189 18.37 -5.68 0.63
CA GLU A 189 18.50 -4.41 -0.07
C GLU A 189 17.51 -4.25 -1.22
N PRO A 190 17.33 -5.25 -2.11
CA PRO A 190 16.28 -5.25 -3.13
C PRO A 190 14.87 -5.01 -2.60
N LEU A 191 14.49 -5.65 -1.49
CA LEU A 191 13.17 -5.47 -0.85
C LEU A 191 13.00 -4.08 -0.27
N PHE A 192 14.07 -3.52 0.33
CA PHE A 192 14.03 -2.17 0.86
C PHE A 192 14.01 -1.13 -0.25
N TRP A 193 14.74 -1.36 -1.33
CA TRP A 193 14.74 -0.46 -2.47
C TRP A 193 13.33 -0.31 -3.07
N LEU A 194 12.61 -1.41 -3.28
CA LEU A 194 11.23 -1.37 -3.78
C LEU A 194 10.29 -0.58 -2.84
N ALA A 195 10.45 -0.72 -1.52
CA ALA A 195 9.66 0.02 -0.55
C ALA A 195 10.05 1.51 -0.49
N ASP A 196 11.34 1.81 -0.55
CA ASP A 196 11.87 3.17 -0.61
C ASP A 196 11.48 3.89 -1.90
N ALA A 197 11.34 3.13 -3.00
CA ALA A 197 10.82 3.60 -4.27
C ALA A 197 9.30 3.82 -4.26
N MET A 198 8.62 3.48 -3.17
CA MET A 198 7.15 3.51 -3.04
C MET A 198 6.42 2.65 -4.09
N ILE A 199 7.10 1.65 -4.65
CA ILE A 199 6.52 0.67 -5.60
C ILE A 199 5.74 -0.40 -4.84
N VAL A 200 6.19 -0.70 -3.60
CA VAL A 200 5.58 -1.71 -2.73
C VAL A 200 5.41 -1.21 -1.30
N ASN A 201 4.49 -1.84 -0.59
CA ASN A 201 4.28 -1.69 0.85
C ASN A 201 4.73 -2.97 1.56
N ASN A 202 5.87 -2.92 2.25
CA ASN A 202 6.35 -4.05 3.04
C ASN A 202 5.61 -4.13 4.38
N CYS A 203 4.95 -5.28 4.63
CA CYS A 203 4.26 -5.60 5.87
C CYS A 203 5.08 -6.63 6.65
N TYR A 204 5.52 -6.29 7.85
CA TYR A 204 6.45 -7.12 8.63
C TYR A 204 5.74 -7.95 9.69
N ASN A 205 6.16 -9.20 9.86
CA ASN A 205 5.71 -10.00 10.97
C ASN A 205 6.22 -9.43 12.30
N VAL A 206 5.37 -9.50 13.33
CA VAL A 206 5.77 -9.23 14.71
C VAL A 206 5.69 -10.50 15.54
N SER A 207 6.66 -10.69 16.42
CA SER A 207 6.68 -11.85 17.33
C SER A 207 5.64 -11.70 18.45
N GLU A 208 5.33 -10.46 18.82
CA GLU A 208 4.40 -10.13 19.89
C GLU A 208 3.68 -8.81 19.62
N PRO A 209 2.35 -8.74 19.79
CA PRO A 209 1.55 -7.53 19.58
C PRO A 209 1.60 -6.61 20.80
N SER A 210 2.78 -6.19 21.21
CA SER A 210 2.97 -5.28 22.33
C SER A 210 3.16 -3.84 21.88
N LEU A 211 3.17 -2.93 22.85
CA LEU A 211 3.49 -1.52 22.62
C LEU A 211 4.84 -1.40 21.89
N GLY A 212 4.86 -0.65 20.79
CA GLY A 212 6.05 -0.55 19.98
C GLY A 212 6.24 -1.74 19.03
N LEU A 213 5.26 -2.03 18.16
CA LEU A 213 5.32 -3.10 17.16
C LEU A 213 6.65 -3.16 16.41
N ARG A 214 7.30 -2.00 16.21
CA ARG A 214 8.61 -1.92 15.55
C ARG A 214 9.71 -2.65 16.34
N MET A 215 9.65 -2.70 17.66
CA MET A 215 10.66 -3.37 18.48
C MET A 215 10.57 -4.89 18.39
N ASN A 216 9.35 -5.41 18.17
CA ASN A 216 9.08 -6.84 18.04
C ASN A 216 9.05 -7.32 16.58
N ARG A 217 9.50 -6.47 15.65
CA ARG A 217 9.49 -6.75 14.22
C ARG A 217 10.51 -7.82 13.85
N ASN A 218 10.04 -8.88 13.22
CA ASN A 218 10.89 -9.84 12.52
C ASN A 218 11.15 -9.32 11.09
N ARG A 219 12.37 -8.85 10.84
CA ARG A 219 12.74 -8.26 9.54
C ARG A 219 12.81 -9.29 8.41
N THR A 220 12.99 -10.57 8.73
CA THR A 220 13.16 -11.63 7.72
C THR A 220 11.84 -12.25 7.26
N VAL A 221 10.75 -11.95 7.95
CA VAL A 221 9.42 -12.46 7.64
C VAL A 221 8.51 -11.28 7.30
N LEU A 222 8.22 -11.12 6.03
CA LEU A 222 7.40 -10.02 5.52
C LEU A 222 6.45 -10.48 4.42
N LYS A 223 5.34 -9.76 4.25
CA LYS A 223 4.50 -9.76 3.04
C LYS A 223 4.86 -8.53 2.23
N CYS A 224 4.83 -8.65 0.90
CA CYS A 224 5.15 -7.54 -0.02
C CYS A 224 3.90 -7.25 -0.84
N TYR A 225 3.23 -6.14 -0.56
CA TYR A 225 2.06 -5.68 -1.28
C TYR A 225 2.45 -4.66 -2.34
N MET A 226 1.76 -4.65 -3.49
CA MET A 226 1.89 -3.54 -4.44
C MET A 226 1.38 -2.24 -3.79
N ALA A 227 2.06 -1.13 -4.06
CA ALA A 227 1.63 0.17 -3.56
C ALA A 227 0.26 0.59 -4.10
N ASP A 228 -0.11 0.09 -5.29
CA ASP A 228 -1.41 0.32 -5.91
C ASP A 228 -2.08 -0.98 -6.33
N THR A 229 -3.35 -1.14 -5.96
CA THR A 229 -4.12 -2.36 -6.20
C THR A 229 -4.50 -2.51 -7.68
N GLY A 230 -4.78 -1.42 -8.38
CA GLY A 230 -5.03 -1.45 -9.82
C GLY A 230 -3.81 -1.91 -10.60
N LEU A 231 -2.61 -1.44 -10.20
CA LEU A 231 -1.35 -1.91 -10.78
C LEU A 231 -1.12 -3.39 -10.50
N LEU A 232 -1.45 -3.89 -9.31
CA LEU A 232 -1.37 -5.32 -9.00
C LEU A 232 -2.18 -6.17 -9.98
N ILE A 233 -3.41 -5.75 -10.30
CA ILE A 233 -4.26 -6.46 -11.25
C ILE A 233 -3.64 -6.48 -12.64
N SER A 234 -3.22 -5.32 -13.18
CA SER A 234 -2.59 -5.27 -14.51
C SER A 234 -1.26 -6.05 -14.54
N HIS A 235 -0.52 -6.04 -13.44
CA HIS A 235 0.71 -6.83 -13.33
C HIS A 235 0.44 -8.34 -13.31
N ALA A 236 -0.64 -8.77 -12.66
CA ALA A 236 -1.05 -10.18 -12.66
C ALA A 236 -1.50 -10.70 -14.05
N PHE A 237 -1.91 -9.80 -14.95
CA PHE A 237 -2.32 -10.11 -16.33
C PHE A 237 -1.30 -9.64 -17.38
N ASP A 238 -0.07 -9.36 -16.99
CA ASP A 238 0.95 -8.75 -17.87
C ASP A 238 1.30 -9.60 -19.10
N GLU A 239 1.21 -10.93 -18.98
CA GLU A 239 1.49 -11.87 -20.06
C GLU A 239 0.46 -11.85 -21.20
N ASN A 240 -0.73 -11.29 -20.96
CA ASN A 240 -1.88 -11.40 -21.87
C ASN A 240 -2.10 -10.18 -22.79
N GLY A 241 -1.20 -9.21 -22.81
CA GLY A 241 -1.44 -7.94 -23.51
C GLY A 241 -2.56 -7.12 -22.83
N ILE A 242 -3.18 -6.19 -23.56
CA ILE A 242 -4.28 -5.37 -23.03
C ILE A 242 -5.46 -6.26 -22.69
N VAL A 243 -5.93 -6.19 -21.45
CA VAL A 243 -7.06 -6.98 -20.96
C VAL A 243 -8.36 -6.35 -21.47
N GLN A 244 -9.16 -7.14 -22.16
CA GLN A 244 -10.43 -6.67 -22.72
C GLN A 244 -11.42 -6.22 -21.63
N GLU A 245 -12.23 -5.24 -21.94
CA GLU A 245 -13.26 -4.67 -21.05
C GLU A 245 -14.15 -5.75 -20.40
N GLU A 246 -14.49 -6.81 -21.15
CA GLU A 246 -15.33 -7.91 -20.68
C GLU A 246 -14.71 -8.66 -19.49
N ILE A 247 -13.39 -8.84 -19.50
CA ILE A 247 -12.66 -9.51 -18.40
C ILE A 247 -12.77 -8.67 -17.12
N TYR A 248 -12.58 -7.36 -17.23
CA TYR A 248 -12.74 -6.46 -16.08
C TYR A 248 -14.18 -6.42 -15.57
N ARG A 249 -15.18 -6.47 -16.46
CA ARG A 249 -16.59 -6.57 -16.06
C ARG A 249 -16.90 -7.89 -15.36
N LYS A 250 -16.31 -9.02 -15.78
CA LYS A 250 -16.41 -10.30 -15.08
C LYS A 250 -15.76 -10.24 -13.68
N LEU A 251 -14.64 -9.51 -13.56
CA LEU A 251 -13.97 -9.25 -12.28
C LEU A 251 -14.87 -8.45 -11.33
N LEU A 252 -15.52 -7.38 -11.82
CA LEU A 252 -16.51 -6.60 -11.07
C LEU A 252 -17.65 -7.44 -10.51
N LEU A 253 -18.09 -8.43 -11.29
CA LEU A 253 -19.24 -9.27 -10.95
C LEU A 253 -18.86 -10.54 -10.17
N ASP A 254 -17.60 -10.68 -9.76
CA ASP A 254 -17.07 -11.87 -9.06
C ASP A 254 -17.27 -13.17 -9.87
N LYS A 255 -17.15 -13.06 -11.20
CA LYS A 255 -17.36 -14.17 -12.15
C LYS A 255 -16.05 -14.71 -12.73
N LEU A 256 -14.91 -14.16 -12.33
CA LEU A 256 -13.59 -14.67 -12.65
C LEU A 256 -12.99 -15.31 -11.39
N GLU A 257 -12.33 -16.45 -11.54
CA GLU A 257 -11.55 -17.10 -10.49
C GLU A 257 -10.24 -16.33 -10.17
N VAL A 258 -10.35 -15.00 -10.04
CA VAL A 258 -9.29 -14.18 -9.48
C VAL A 258 -9.42 -14.22 -7.97
N ASN A 259 -8.32 -14.45 -7.28
CA ASN A 259 -8.31 -14.43 -5.81
C ASN A 259 -8.63 -13.02 -5.29
N LEU A 260 -9.93 -12.71 -5.14
CA LEU A 260 -10.38 -11.43 -4.58
C LEU A 260 -9.81 -11.17 -3.18
N GLY A 261 -9.49 -12.22 -2.43
CA GLY A 261 -8.83 -12.08 -1.13
C GLY A 261 -7.50 -11.35 -1.25
N MET A 262 -6.67 -11.73 -2.22
CA MET A 262 -5.40 -11.07 -2.52
C MET A 262 -5.60 -9.58 -2.85
N VAL A 263 -6.56 -9.28 -3.72
CA VAL A 263 -6.81 -7.90 -4.19
C VAL A 263 -7.35 -7.03 -3.05
N THR A 264 -8.27 -7.57 -2.24
CA THR A 264 -8.84 -6.85 -1.09
C THR A 264 -7.80 -6.63 0.00
N GLU A 265 -6.97 -7.64 0.30
CA GLU A 265 -5.89 -7.51 1.29
C GLU A 265 -4.86 -6.46 0.84
N ASN A 266 -4.51 -6.43 -0.46
CA ASN A 266 -3.62 -5.40 -1.01
C ASN A 266 -4.23 -4.00 -0.92
N ALA A 267 -5.53 -3.85 -1.19
CA ALA A 267 -6.21 -2.55 -1.07
C ALA A 267 -6.22 -2.04 0.38
N VAL A 268 -6.43 -2.93 1.34
CA VAL A 268 -6.33 -2.57 2.77
C VAL A 268 -4.91 -2.16 3.12
N ALA A 269 -3.89 -2.86 2.64
CA ALA A 269 -2.48 -2.47 2.82
C ALA A 269 -2.21 -1.08 2.23
N GLN A 270 -2.69 -0.80 1.01
CA GLN A 270 -2.57 0.50 0.35
C GLN A 270 -3.22 1.62 1.18
N MET A 271 -4.48 1.44 1.61
CA MET A 271 -5.21 2.44 2.40
C MET A 271 -4.57 2.68 3.76
N LEU A 272 -4.09 1.64 4.45
CA LEU A 272 -3.38 1.78 5.72
C LEU A 272 -2.05 2.54 5.55
N ALA A 273 -1.30 2.25 4.47
CA ALA A 273 -0.05 2.96 4.17
C ALA A 273 -0.32 4.43 3.85
N ALA A 274 -1.32 4.74 3.03
CA ALA A 274 -1.73 6.11 2.69
C ALA A 274 -2.18 6.90 3.94
N ALA A 275 -2.82 6.23 4.91
CA ALA A 275 -3.18 6.80 6.21
C ALA A 275 -1.96 6.95 7.17
N GLY A 276 -0.74 6.69 6.72
CA GLY A 276 0.50 6.85 7.50
C GLY A 276 0.82 5.68 8.44
N HIS A 277 0.08 4.58 8.38
CA HIS A 277 0.39 3.41 9.18
C HIS A 277 1.56 2.62 8.61
N LYS A 278 2.49 2.22 9.47
CA LYS A 278 3.45 1.16 9.16
C LYS A 278 2.75 -0.18 9.25
N LEU A 279 2.96 -1.02 8.23
CA LEU A 279 2.25 -2.28 8.11
C LEU A 279 2.93 -3.38 8.93
N TYR A 280 2.15 -4.04 9.76
CA TYR A 280 2.54 -5.20 10.54
C TYR A 280 1.46 -6.27 10.46
N PHE A 281 1.89 -7.53 10.51
CA PHE A 281 1.01 -8.68 10.60
C PHE A 281 1.51 -9.63 11.70
N TYR A 282 0.70 -10.61 12.06
CA TYR A 282 1.11 -11.65 12.99
C TYR A 282 0.90 -13.02 12.37
N THR A 283 1.91 -13.88 12.43
CA THR A 283 1.76 -15.29 12.11
C THR A 283 2.53 -16.16 13.08
N ASN A 284 1.85 -17.18 13.58
CA ASN A 284 2.45 -18.28 14.32
C ASN A 284 2.11 -19.59 13.60
N SER A 285 3.15 -20.28 13.13
CA SER A 285 3.01 -21.53 12.36
C SER A 285 3.38 -22.77 13.16
N ASN A 286 3.27 -22.71 14.51
CA ASN A 286 3.55 -23.85 15.37
C ASN A 286 2.83 -25.10 14.82
N ARG A 287 3.59 -26.14 14.48
CA ARG A 287 3.06 -27.40 13.91
C ARG A 287 2.55 -28.34 14.98
N GLU A 288 3.08 -28.26 16.20
CA GLU A 288 2.80 -29.16 17.32
C GLU A 288 1.55 -28.74 18.08
N ASN A 289 1.30 -27.41 18.17
CA ASN A 289 0.15 -26.87 18.89
C ASN A 289 -0.81 -26.14 17.95
N LYS A 290 -1.94 -26.78 17.62
CA LYS A 290 -3.01 -26.18 16.78
C LYS A 290 -3.65 -24.94 17.40
N GLU A 291 -3.69 -24.81 18.72
CA GLU A 291 -4.25 -23.63 19.40
C GLU A 291 -3.37 -22.40 19.24
N GLU A 292 -2.07 -22.57 19.11
CA GLU A 292 -1.15 -21.46 18.86
C GLU A 292 -1.04 -21.09 17.38
N ARG A 293 -1.55 -21.94 16.49
CA ARG A 293 -1.51 -21.67 15.04
C ARG A 293 -2.57 -20.67 14.67
N MET A 294 -2.14 -19.46 14.35
CA MET A 294 -2.99 -18.35 13.96
C MET A 294 -2.27 -17.35 13.05
N GLU A 295 -3.04 -16.59 12.30
CA GLU A 295 -2.56 -15.52 11.44
C GLU A 295 -3.54 -14.34 11.55
N ILE A 296 -3.02 -13.12 11.61
CA ILE A 296 -3.77 -11.86 11.59
C ILE A 296 -3.19 -11.01 10.47
N ASP A 297 -4.05 -10.53 9.57
CA ASP A 297 -3.63 -9.88 8.34
C ASP A 297 -2.92 -8.55 8.60
N PHE A 298 -3.46 -7.71 9.51
CA PHE A 298 -2.80 -6.46 9.90
C PHE A 298 -2.93 -6.18 11.39
N LEU A 299 -1.93 -5.46 11.89
CA LEU A 299 -1.93 -4.91 13.25
C LEU A 299 -1.65 -3.41 13.15
N ILE A 300 -2.51 -2.61 13.75
CA ILE A 300 -2.32 -1.16 13.87
C ILE A 300 -2.18 -0.74 15.31
N ALA A 301 -1.25 0.16 15.57
CA ALA A 301 -1.09 0.77 16.89
C ALA A 301 -2.07 1.94 17.04
N LYS A 302 -2.61 2.11 18.23
CA LYS A 302 -3.43 3.26 18.61
C LYS A 302 -2.60 4.53 18.57
N SER A 303 -3.15 5.64 18.08
CA SER A 303 -2.44 6.92 18.02
C SER A 303 -2.13 7.48 19.42
N ARG A 304 -3.05 7.31 20.37
CA ARG A 304 -2.84 7.69 21.77
C ARG A 304 -2.52 6.46 22.60
N ILE A 305 -1.27 6.40 23.07
CA ILE A 305 -0.76 5.29 23.88
C ILE A 305 -1.36 5.30 25.29
N THR A 306 -1.75 4.12 25.77
CA THR A 306 -2.23 3.85 27.13
C THR A 306 -1.44 2.67 27.71
N ASN A 307 -1.59 2.39 29.00
CA ASN A 307 -0.88 1.27 29.64
C ASN A 307 -1.26 -0.11 29.08
N ARG A 308 -2.49 -0.26 28.59
CA ARG A 308 -3.02 -1.51 28.01
C ARG A 308 -3.86 -1.19 26.77
N HIS A 309 -4.19 -2.21 25.99
CA HIS A 309 -5.15 -2.10 24.86
C HIS A 309 -4.73 -1.09 23.77
N ASN A 310 -3.50 -1.24 23.25
CA ASN A 310 -2.94 -0.30 22.27
C ASN A 310 -2.94 -0.83 20.84
N ILE A 311 -3.17 -2.12 20.59
CA ILE A 311 -3.05 -2.76 19.29
C ILE A 311 -4.41 -3.24 18.81
N SER A 312 -4.82 -2.84 17.64
CA SER A 312 -6.03 -3.32 16.96
C SER A 312 -5.66 -4.32 15.87
N PRO A 313 -6.09 -5.58 16.00
CA PRO A 313 -5.96 -6.56 14.92
C PRO A 313 -7.03 -6.30 13.85
N ILE A 314 -6.65 -6.47 12.60
CA ILE A 314 -7.52 -6.36 11.44
C ILE A 314 -7.46 -7.68 10.68
N GLU A 315 -8.62 -8.27 10.42
CA GLU A 315 -8.80 -9.46 9.61
C GLU A 315 -9.57 -9.09 8.35
N VAL A 316 -9.05 -9.43 7.18
CA VAL A 316 -9.65 -9.12 5.87
C VAL A 316 -10.32 -10.36 5.32
N LYS A 317 -11.57 -10.25 4.91
CA LYS A 317 -12.37 -11.35 4.36
C LYS A 317 -13.07 -10.90 3.07
N SER A 318 -12.91 -11.66 2.00
CA SER A 318 -13.54 -11.36 0.71
C SER A 318 -14.66 -12.33 0.33
N GLY A 319 -14.75 -13.49 1.01
CA GLY A 319 -15.72 -14.53 0.70
C GLY A 319 -16.90 -14.55 1.66
N LYS A 320 -18.09 -14.98 1.19
CA LYS A 320 -19.31 -15.09 2.00
C LYS A 320 -19.17 -16.03 3.20
N ASN A 321 -18.39 -17.10 3.05
CA ASN A 321 -18.15 -18.10 4.09
C ASN A 321 -16.73 -17.92 4.64
N TYR A 322 -16.62 -17.39 5.84
CA TYR A 322 -15.34 -17.21 6.50
C TYR A 322 -15.37 -17.61 7.97
N THR A 323 -14.21 -17.90 8.52
CA THR A 323 -14.04 -18.19 9.94
C THR A 323 -13.21 -17.12 10.61
N LEU A 324 -13.49 -16.84 11.85
CA LEU A 324 -12.74 -15.92 12.70
C LEU A 324 -11.90 -16.66 13.76
N SER A 325 -11.54 -17.92 13.49
CA SER A 325 -10.83 -18.76 14.46
C SER A 325 -9.48 -18.16 14.87
N SER A 326 -8.70 -17.65 13.91
CA SER A 326 -7.41 -16.98 14.19
C SER A 326 -7.62 -15.75 15.06
N LEU A 327 -8.57 -14.87 14.72
CA LEU A 327 -8.86 -13.66 15.48
C LEU A 327 -9.35 -13.98 16.92
N LYS A 328 -10.18 -15.00 17.06
CA LYS A 328 -10.64 -15.44 18.39
C LYS A 328 -9.50 -15.97 19.26
N LYS A 329 -8.61 -16.80 18.69
CA LYS A 329 -7.42 -17.31 19.38
C LYS A 329 -6.47 -16.17 19.74
N PHE A 330 -6.24 -15.25 18.81
CA PHE A 330 -5.39 -14.10 19.02
C PHE A 330 -5.91 -13.18 20.13
N ASN A 331 -7.20 -12.87 20.12
CA ASN A 331 -7.84 -12.08 21.16
C ASN A 331 -7.75 -12.74 22.54
N ARG A 332 -7.90 -14.08 22.63
CA ARG A 332 -7.75 -14.80 23.89
C ARG A 332 -6.33 -14.73 24.43
N LYS A 333 -5.33 -14.93 23.53
CA LYS A 333 -3.91 -14.99 23.91
C LYS A 333 -3.37 -13.63 24.34
N TYR A 334 -3.78 -12.54 23.66
CA TYR A 334 -3.22 -11.21 23.82
C TYR A 334 -4.23 -10.17 24.34
N TYR A 335 -5.21 -10.61 25.12
CA TYR A 335 -6.33 -9.78 25.58
C TYR A 335 -5.91 -8.43 26.17
N GLU A 336 -4.85 -8.41 26.99
CA GLU A 336 -4.38 -7.18 27.66
C GLU A 336 -3.73 -6.16 26.72
N GLN A 337 -3.17 -6.61 25.58
CA GLN A 337 -2.50 -5.78 24.61
C GLN A 337 -3.48 -5.21 23.58
N LEU A 338 -4.59 -5.93 23.34
CA LEU A 338 -5.48 -5.62 22.23
C LEU A 338 -6.54 -4.57 22.59
N HIS A 339 -6.74 -3.66 21.64
CA HIS A 339 -7.84 -2.71 21.58
C HIS A 339 -9.03 -3.33 20.82
N VAL A 340 -9.71 -2.58 19.98
CA VAL A 340 -10.84 -3.07 19.18
C VAL A 340 -10.36 -3.93 18.02
N PRO A 341 -10.80 -5.19 17.89
CA PRO A 341 -10.56 -5.99 16.70
C PRO A 341 -11.49 -5.57 15.56
N TYR A 342 -10.99 -5.54 14.34
CA TYR A 342 -11.76 -5.22 13.14
C TYR A 342 -11.81 -6.41 12.19
N VAL A 343 -12.98 -6.60 11.58
CA VAL A 343 -13.18 -7.51 10.45
C VAL A 343 -13.66 -6.67 9.27
N LEU A 344 -12.89 -6.65 8.21
CA LEU A 344 -13.23 -5.99 6.96
C LEU A 344 -13.80 -7.06 5.99
N HIS A 345 -15.07 -6.89 5.60
CA HIS A 345 -15.80 -7.88 4.78
C HIS A 345 -16.71 -7.19 3.76
#